data_563fa30c7484161131d642682266202e
#
_entry.id   563fa30c7484161131d642682266202e
#
_cell.length_a   1.000
_cell.length_b   1.000
_cell.length_c   1.000
_cell.angle_alpha   90.00
_cell.angle_beta   90.00
_cell.angle_gamma   90.00
#
_symmetry.space_group_name_H-M   'P 1'
#
loop_
_entity.id
_entity.type
_entity.pdbx_description
1 polymer ?
#
loop_
_entity_poly.entity_id
_entity_poly.type
_entity_poly.pdbx_seq_one_letter_code
_entity_poly.pdbx_strand_id
1 'polypeptide(L)'
;DSSRDGFMAAYKALGYSMNSTNLDETEEAYNWILEIRNKTNCAFKTDELLSEMPDGKYAISLMYSGDAIYSMMEENDNVDLDFYVPENGTNVFVDGMVIPKNAKHVDMAYNFISFMLRHENAVANSVYVGYASPVKSAYLEAVTPDGEFYDYKDYYEVTIHENDEIYRYNPKMTILLNDYWTRLKLS
;
A
#
# COMPACT_ATOMS: atom_id res chain seq x y z
N ASP A 1 7.65 2.09 6.84
CA ASP A 1 7.74 3.07 7.93
C ASP A 1 6.83 4.28 7.66
N SER A 2 5.52 4.06 7.69
CA SER A 2 4.48 5.08 7.50
C SER A 2 3.59 5.16 8.75
N SER A 3 3.52 6.34 9.40
CA SER A 3 2.65 6.55 10.55
C SER A 3 1.18 6.33 10.19
N ARG A 4 0.76 6.82 9.03
CA ARG A 4 -0.61 6.69 8.54
C ARG A 4 -1.02 5.23 8.37
N ASP A 5 -0.19 4.43 7.69
CA ASP A 5 -0.51 3.04 7.39
C ASP A 5 -0.38 2.15 8.63
N GLY A 6 0.59 2.40 9.49
CA GLY A 6 0.69 1.70 10.77
C GLY A 6 -0.50 1.95 11.69
N PHE A 7 -0.96 3.20 11.79
CA PHE A 7 -2.18 3.51 12.55
C PHE A 7 -3.44 2.99 11.87
N MET A 8 -3.50 2.93 10.53
CA MET A 8 -4.61 2.28 9.82
C MET A 8 -4.78 0.83 10.27
N ALA A 9 -3.69 0.07 10.31
CA ALA A 9 -3.73 -1.32 10.75
C ALA A 9 -4.26 -1.45 12.20
N ALA A 10 -3.82 -0.58 13.11
CA ALA A 10 -4.30 -0.56 14.50
C ALA A 10 -5.78 -0.18 14.59
N TYR A 11 -6.21 0.88 13.92
CA TYR A 11 -7.62 1.29 13.90
C TYR A 11 -8.53 0.17 13.38
N LYS A 12 -8.14 -0.47 12.27
CA LYS A 12 -8.92 -1.58 11.69
C LYS A 12 -8.97 -2.79 12.61
N ALA A 13 -7.87 -3.13 13.26
CA ALA A 13 -7.83 -4.22 14.25
C ALA A 13 -8.73 -3.97 15.45
N LEU A 14 -8.88 -2.70 15.86
CA LEU A 14 -9.76 -2.28 16.97
C LEU A 14 -11.22 -2.00 16.54
N GLY A 15 -11.53 -2.12 15.24
CA GLY A 15 -12.88 -1.87 14.71
C GLY A 15 -13.21 -0.38 14.51
N TYR A 16 -12.19 0.48 14.43
CA TYR A 16 -12.35 1.91 14.21
C TYR A 16 -12.17 2.29 12.73
N SER A 17 -12.72 3.46 12.36
CA SER A 17 -12.38 4.08 11.07
C SER A 17 -10.93 4.52 11.06
N MET A 18 -10.20 4.23 9.98
CA MET A 18 -8.84 4.75 9.78
C MET A 18 -8.78 6.28 9.67
N ASN A 19 -9.95 6.93 9.49
CA ASN A 19 -10.13 8.37 9.44
C ASN A 19 -10.67 8.95 10.76
N SER A 20 -10.61 8.19 11.86
CA SER A 20 -11.05 8.69 13.16
C SER A 20 -10.34 9.97 13.57
N THR A 21 -11.09 10.87 14.18
CA THR A 21 -10.59 12.10 14.82
C THR A 21 -10.80 12.07 16.33
N ASN A 22 -11.25 10.94 16.87
CA ASN A 22 -11.42 10.70 18.29
C ASN A 22 -10.04 10.45 18.92
N LEU A 23 -9.69 11.24 19.92
CA LEU A 23 -8.38 11.16 20.58
C LEU A 23 -8.24 9.87 21.43
N ASP A 24 -9.33 9.42 22.04
CA ASP A 24 -9.33 8.19 22.85
C ASP A 24 -9.07 6.96 21.95
N GLU A 25 -9.72 6.88 20.79
CA GLU A 25 -9.46 5.83 19.80
C GLU A 25 -8.03 5.87 19.27
N THR A 26 -7.49 7.08 19.10
CA THR A 26 -6.10 7.26 18.64
C THR A 26 -5.09 6.83 19.71
N GLU A 27 -5.36 7.10 20.98
CA GLU A 27 -4.53 6.64 22.09
C GLU A 27 -4.60 5.11 22.24
N GLU A 28 -5.78 4.53 22.08
CA GLU A 28 -5.97 3.07 22.11
C GLU A 28 -5.19 2.41 20.95
N ALA A 29 -5.26 2.96 19.74
CA ALA A 29 -4.49 2.49 18.60
C ALA A 29 -2.96 2.59 18.84
N TYR A 30 -2.50 3.69 19.44
CA TYR A 30 -1.09 3.83 19.84
C TYR A 30 -0.65 2.75 20.83
N ASN A 31 -1.45 2.51 21.88
CA ASN A 31 -1.16 1.50 22.89
C ASN A 31 -1.18 0.08 22.30
N TRP A 32 -2.06 -0.19 21.35
CA TRP A 32 -2.11 -1.46 20.62
C TRP A 32 -0.81 -1.70 19.82
N ILE A 33 -0.32 -0.71 19.07
CA ILE A 33 0.95 -0.81 18.34
C ILE A 33 2.13 -1.00 19.31
N LEU A 34 2.14 -0.25 20.40
CA LEU A 34 3.19 -0.35 21.44
C LEU A 34 3.22 -1.74 22.07
N GLU A 35 2.07 -2.34 22.33
CA GLU A 35 1.96 -3.70 22.86
C GLU A 35 2.51 -4.74 21.88
N ILE A 36 2.15 -4.65 20.59
CA ILE A 36 2.70 -5.53 19.55
C ILE A 36 4.21 -5.39 19.48
N ARG A 37 4.70 -4.15 19.41
CA ARG A 37 6.13 -3.87 19.37
C ARG A 37 6.87 -4.49 20.55
N ASN A 38 6.32 -4.41 21.75
CA ASN A 38 6.94 -4.97 22.97
C ASN A 38 6.90 -6.50 23.03
N LYS A 39 5.95 -7.13 22.32
CA LYS A 39 5.78 -8.59 22.27
C LYS A 39 6.49 -9.25 21.10
N THR A 40 6.88 -8.48 20.09
CA THR A 40 7.47 -8.98 18.85
C THR A 40 8.79 -8.27 18.56
N ASN A 41 9.59 -8.85 17.67
CA ASN A 41 10.78 -8.17 17.13
C ASN A 41 10.37 -7.28 15.94
N CYS A 42 9.51 -6.29 16.20
CA CYS A 42 8.96 -5.42 15.18
C CYS A 42 10.01 -4.49 14.60
N ALA A 43 10.06 -4.37 13.28
CA ALA A 43 10.92 -3.44 12.54
C ALA A 43 10.08 -2.43 11.74
N PHE A 44 10.53 -1.18 11.72
CA PHE A 44 9.90 -0.11 10.93
C PHE A 44 10.67 0.03 9.61
N LYS A 45 10.11 -0.53 8.54
CA LYS A 45 10.72 -0.65 7.22
C LYS A 45 9.85 -0.03 6.14
N THR A 46 10.42 0.23 4.99
CA THR A 46 9.75 0.63 3.75
C THR A 46 10.27 -0.21 2.58
N ASP A 47 11.00 0.39 1.67
CA ASP A 47 11.48 -0.24 0.44
C ASP A 47 12.42 -1.43 0.67
N GLU A 48 13.06 -1.51 1.85
CA GLU A 48 13.88 -2.68 2.22
C GLU A 48 13.06 -3.99 2.23
N LEU A 49 11.75 -3.91 2.46
CA LEU A 49 10.87 -5.08 2.45
C LEU A 49 10.81 -5.77 1.09
N LEU A 50 11.01 -5.04 -0.02
CA LEU A 50 11.05 -5.61 -1.37
C LEU A 50 12.13 -6.68 -1.56
N SER A 51 13.20 -6.62 -0.77
CA SER A 51 14.25 -7.65 -0.76
C SER A 51 14.20 -8.55 0.47
N GLU A 52 13.79 -8.02 1.61
CA GLU A 52 13.85 -8.73 2.88
C GLU A 52 12.69 -9.74 3.06
N MET A 53 11.53 -9.53 2.42
CA MET A 53 10.41 -10.48 2.43
C MET A 53 10.67 -11.69 1.53
N PRO A 54 11.11 -11.55 0.27
CA PRO A 54 11.51 -12.68 -0.58
C PRO A 54 12.61 -13.54 0.02
N ASP A 55 13.50 -12.93 0.81
CA ASP A 55 14.57 -13.65 1.54
C ASP A 55 14.07 -14.37 2.81
N GLY A 56 12.80 -14.27 3.16
CA GLY A 56 12.22 -14.88 4.35
C GLY A 56 12.68 -14.27 5.68
N LYS A 57 13.11 -13.01 5.67
CA LYS A 57 13.65 -12.35 6.86
C LYS A 57 12.56 -12.01 7.90
N TYR A 58 11.33 -11.81 7.44
CA TYR A 58 10.17 -11.54 8.30
C TYR A 58 9.06 -12.54 8.02
N ALA A 59 8.36 -12.94 9.08
CA ALA A 59 7.22 -13.86 8.99
C ALA A 59 5.93 -13.16 8.53
N ILE A 60 5.82 -11.85 8.76
CA ILE A 60 4.66 -11.03 8.38
C ILE A 60 5.08 -9.57 8.21
N SER A 61 4.48 -8.89 7.24
CA SER A 61 4.69 -7.46 7.02
C SER A 61 3.39 -6.78 6.55
N LEU A 62 3.26 -5.49 6.88
CA LEU A 62 2.28 -4.61 6.25
C LEU A 62 2.92 -4.06 4.97
N MET A 63 2.33 -4.37 3.82
CA MET A 63 2.84 -3.99 2.51
C MET A 63 1.73 -3.45 1.62
N TYR A 64 2.08 -2.66 0.62
CA TYR A 64 1.16 -2.33 -0.46
C TYR A 64 0.98 -3.52 -1.40
N SER A 65 -0.18 -3.61 -2.06
CA SER A 65 -0.52 -4.75 -2.92
C SER A 65 0.47 -5.00 -4.04
N GLY A 66 0.95 -3.94 -4.70
CA GLY A 66 1.96 -4.09 -5.76
C GLY A 66 3.30 -4.58 -5.25
N ASP A 67 3.74 -4.08 -4.09
CA ASP A 67 4.97 -4.51 -3.44
C ASP A 67 4.88 -5.97 -2.96
N ALA A 68 3.69 -6.40 -2.53
CA ALA A 68 3.44 -7.77 -2.14
C ALA A 68 3.51 -8.72 -3.34
N ILE A 69 2.87 -8.37 -4.47
CA ILE A 69 2.96 -9.14 -5.72
C ILE A 69 4.42 -9.25 -6.17
N TYR A 70 5.15 -8.14 -6.20
CA TYR A 70 6.57 -8.15 -6.54
C TYR A 70 7.38 -9.07 -5.63
N SER A 71 7.14 -9.03 -4.31
CA SER A 71 7.82 -9.90 -3.36
C SER A 71 7.50 -11.39 -3.56
N MET A 72 6.27 -11.73 -3.92
CA MET A 72 5.88 -13.12 -4.26
C MET A 72 6.52 -13.59 -5.58
N MET A 73 6.70 -12.70 -6.55
CA MET A 73 7.39 -13.04 -7.81
C MET A 73 8.91 -13.27 -7.64
N GLU A 74 9.50 -12.66 -6.64
CA GLU A 74 10.95 -12.69 -6.34
C GLU A 74 11.30 -13.61 -5.15
N GLU A 75 10.34 -14.41 -4.64
CA GLU A 75 10.59 -15.28 -3.49
C GLU A 75 11.62 -16.36 -3.78
N ASN A 76 12.45 -16.66 -2.78
CA ASN A 76 13.43 -17.71 -2.86
C ASN A 76 12.78 -19.10 -2.68
N ASP A 77 13.40 -20.15 -3.21
CA ASP A 77 12.92 -21.56 -3.21
C ASP A 77 12.40 -22.10 -1.87
N ASN A 78 12.81 -21.52 -0.76
CA ASN A 78 12.43 -21.96 0.60
C ASN A 78 11.46 -20.99 1.31
N VAL A 79 10.97 -20.00 0.59
CA VAL A 79 10.03 -18.98 1.08
C VAL A 79 8.73 -19.15 0.32
N ASP A 80 7.62 -19.15 1.03
CA ASP A 80 6.26 -19.24 0.48
C ASP A 80 5.50 -18.02 1.01
N LEU A 81 5.33 -17.02 0.17
CA LEU A 81 4.67 -15.76 0.51
C LEU A 81 3.22 -15.77 0.05
N ASP A 82 2.36 -15.21 0.87
CA ASP A 82 0.96 -14.97 0.54
C ASP A 82 0.55 -13.55 0.92
N PHE A 83 -0.42 -12.99 0.20
CA PHE A 83 -0.94 -11.66 0.46
C PHE A 83 -2.40 -11.72 0.90
N TYR A 84 -2.70 -11.12 2.04
CA TYR A 84 -4.02 -11.14 2.64
C TYR A 84 -4.53 -9.74 2.96
N VAL A 85 -5.77 -9.46 2.56
CA VAL A 85 -6.52 -8.27 2.96
C VAL A 85 -7.47 -8.64 4.08
N PRO A 86 -7.32 -8.07 5.30
CA PRO A 86 -8.17 -8.40 6.45
C PRO A 86 -9.64 -8.04 6.21
N GLU A 87 -10.58 -8.87 6.69
CA GLU A 87 -12.03 -8.61 6.64
C GLU A 87 -12.45 -7.32 7.38
N ASN A 88 -11.65 -6.90 8.34
CA ASN A 88 -11.83 -5.63 9.06
C ASN A 88 -11.61 -4.40 8.16
N GLY A 89 -11.13 -4.61 6.96
CA GLY A 89 -10.88 -3.59 5.95
C GLY A 89 -9.45 -3.05 5.94
N THR A 90 -9.16 -2.33 4.88
CA THR A 90 -7.86 -1.71 4.62
C THR A 90 -8.04 -0.31 3.99
N ASN A 91 -6.93 0.33 3.64
CA ASN A 91 -6.98 1.54 2.83
C ASN A 91 -7.05 1.20 1.34
N VAL A 92 -7.90 1.92 0.63
CA VAL A 92 -7.89 1.98 -0.83
C VAL A 92 -7.23 3.28 -1.26
N PHE A 93 -6.33 3.21 -2.23
CA PHE A 93 -5.66 4.38 -2.76
C PHE A 93 -5.58 4.35 -4.29
N VAL A 94 -5.38 5.51 -4.87
CA VAL A 94 -5.17 5.70 -6.31
C VAL A 94 -3.99 6.64 -6.48
N ASP A 95 -2.97 6.18 -7.18
CA ASP A 95 -1.85 7.03 -7.58
C ASP A 95 -2.20 7.77 -8.87
N GLY A 96 -1.99 9.07 -8.87
CA GLY A 96 -2.37 9.93 -9.98
C GLY A 96 -1.29 10.93 -10.38
N MET A 97 -1.15 11.15 -11.69
CA MET A 97 -0.34 12.23 -12.22
C MET A 97 -1.14 13.53 -12.16
N VAL A 98 -0.55 14.56 -11.57
CA VAL A 98 -1.17 15.88 -11.44
C VAL A 98 -0.35 16.96 -12.10
N ILE A 99 -1.01 17.97 -12.68
CA ILE A 99 -0.38 19.14 -13.26
C ILE A 99 -0.57 20.31 -12.29
N PRO A 100 0.51 20.84 -11.67
CA PRO A 100 0.42 21.98 -10.77
C PRO A 100 -0.20 23.21 -11.46
N LYS A 101 -0.98 23.99 -10.71
CA LYS A 101 -1.69 25.19 -11.23
C LYS A 101 -0.76 26.18 -11.97
N ASN A 102 0.49 26.29 -11.51
CA ASN A 102 1.47 27.23 -12.06
C ASN A 102 2.51 26.52 -12.97
N ALA A 103 2.20 25.34 -13.50
CA ALA A 103 3.07 24.64 -14.44
C ALA A 103 3.29 25.49 -15.70
N LYS A 104 4.57 25.59 -16.14
CA LYS A 104 4.94 26.40 -17.32
C LYS A 104 4.76 25.65 -18.65
N HIS A 105 4.79 24.32 -18.62
CA HIS A 105 4.76 23.45 -19.80
C HIS A 105 3.58 22.48 -19.72
N VAL A 106 2.36 23.03 -19.62
CA VAL A 106 1.12 22.25 -19.44
C VAL A 106 0.89 21.29 -20.62
N ASP A 107 1.11 21.73 -21.85
CA ASP A 107 0.92 20.89 -23.04
C ASP A 107 1.89 19.70 -23.05
N MET A 108 3.13 19.90 -22.60
CA MET A 108 4.11 18.82 -22.49
C MET A 108 3.73 17.84 -21.39
N ALA A 109 3.18 18.33 -20.26
CA ALA A 109 2.66 17.46 -19.20
C ALA A 109 1.50 16.60 -19.69
N TYR A 110 0.56 17.16 -20.44
CA TYR A 110 -0.51 16.38 -21.09
C TYR A 110 0.01 15.36 -22.08
N ASN A 111 1.02 15.71 -22.88
CA ASN A 111 1.66 14.77 -23.80
C ASN A 111 2.31 13.61 -23.07
N PHE A 112 2.98 13.87 -21.94
CA PHE A 112 3.58 12.82 -21.11
C PHE A 112 2.50 11.92 -20.48
N ILE A 113 1.45 12.50 -19.89
CA ILE A 113 0.33 11.71 -19.33
C ILE A 113 -0.31 10.86 -20.43
N SER A 114 -0.56 11.45 -21.59
CA SER A 114 -1.14 10.72 -22.73
C SER A 114 -0.21 9.60 -23.24
N PHE A 115 1.10 9.79 -23.19
CA PHE A 115 2.08 8.77 -23.52
C PHE A 115 2.01 7.60 -22.52
N MET A 116 1.96 7.88 -21.21
CA MET A 116 1.86 6.87 -20.17
C MET A 116 0.54 6.06 -20.22
N LEU A 117 -0.55 6.68 -20.71
CA LEU A 117 -1.86 6.04 -20.87
C LEU A 117 -2.00 5.23 -22.16
N ARG A 118 -1.01 5.21 -23.06
CA ARG A 118 -1.04 4.30 -24.21
C ARG A 118 -0.96 2.86 -23.69
N HIS A 119 -1.65 1.98 -24.40
CA HIS A 119 -1.79 0.58 -24.00
C HIS A 119 -0.43 -0.07 -23.67
N GLU A 120 0.50 -0.04 -24.61
CA GLU A 120 1.84 -0.63 -24.47
C GLU A 120 2.64 -0.06 -23.29
N ASN A 121 2.52 1.25 -23.04
CA ASN A 121 3.22 1.90 -21.93
C ASN A 121 2.54 1.61 -20.60
N ALA A 122 1.22 1.54 -20.59
CA ALA A 122 0.45 1.20 -19.40
C ALA A 122 0.69 -0.27 -18.97
N VAL A 123 0.80 -1.21 -19.92
CA VAL A 123 1.22 -2.59 -19.65
C VAL A 123 2.63 -2.61 -19.05
N ALA A 124 3.61 -2.01 -19.75
CA ALA A 124 5.00 -1.99 -19.28
C ALA A 124 5.15 -1.35 -17.90
N ASN A 125 4.44 -0.24 -17.64
CA ASN A 125 4.45 0.42 -16.35
C ASN A 125 3.84 -0.46 -15.24
N SER A 126 2.70 -1.08 -15.51
CA SER A 126 2.03 -1.96 -14.55
C SER A 126 2.87 -3.18 -14.19
N VAL A 127 3.48 -3.82 -15.18
CA VAL A 127 4.42 -4.94 -14.97
C VAL A 127 5.61 -4.51 -14.11
N TYR A 128 6.16 -3.33 -14.38
CA TYR A 128 7.32 -2.83 -13.65
C TYR A 128 7.04 -2.51 -12.17
N VAL A 129 5.84 -1.97 -11.87
CA VAL A 129 5.49 -1.53 -10.50
C VAL A 129 4.63 -2.52 -9.71
N GLY A 130 4.10 -3.57 -10.34
CA GLY A 130 3.23 -4.56 -9.71
C GLY A 130 1.79 -4.11 -9.43
N TYR A 131 1.43 -2.86 -9.72
CA TYR A 131 0.11 -2.30 -9.40
C TYR A 131 -0.87 -2.38 -10.54
N ALA A 132 -2.15 -2.58 -10.22
CA ALA A 132 -3.24 -2.63 -11.17
C ALA A 132 -3.34 -1.34 -12.00
N SER A 133 -3.33 -1.49 -13.33
CA SER A 133 -3.41 -0.37 -14.26
C SER A 133 -4.83 0.23 -14.31
N PRO A 134 -4.99 1.56 -14.29
CA PRO A 134 -6.28 2.21 -14.56
C PRO A 134 -6.68 2.13 -16.05
N VAL A 135 -5.76 1.73 -16.94
CA VAL A 135 -6.04 1.49 -18.36
C VAL A 135 -6.59 0.08 -18.52
N LYS A 136 -7.91 -0.01 -18.73
CA LYS A 136 -8.64 -1.29 -18.76
C LYS A 136 -8.02 -2.34 -19.69
N SER A 137 -7.55 -1.96 -20.89
CA SER A 137 -6.94 -2.89 -21.82
C SER A 137 -5.61 -3.45 -21.31
N ALA A 138 -4.81 -2.64 -20.63
CA ALA A 138 -3.55 -3.07 -20.02
C ALA A 138 -3.82 -3.98 -18.80
N TYR A 139 -4.79 -3.63 -17.96
CA TYR A 139 -5.24 -4.48 -16.86
C TYR A 139 -5.65 -5.87 -17.34
N LEU A 140 -6.52 -5.92 -18.36
CA LEU A 140 -7.03 -7.19 -18.90
C LEU A 140 -5.91 -8.04 -19.53
N GLU A 141 -4.95 -7.44 -20.22
CA GLU A 141 -3.80 -8.15 -20.79
C GLU A 141 -2.92 -8.77 -19.70
N ALA A 142 -2.66 -8.04 -18.62
CA ALA A 142 -1.79 -8.48 -17.53
C ALA A 142 -2.28 -9.77 -16.84
N VAL A 143 -3.59 -10.04 -16.85
CA VAL A 143 -4.22 -11.23 -16.22
C VAL A 143 -4.67 -12.31 -17.21
N THR A 144 -4.32 -12.19 -18.49
CA THR A 144 -4.54 -13.28 -19.47
C THR A 144 -3.55 -14.43 -19.24
N PRO A 145 -3.79 -15.63 -19.79
CA PRO A 145 -2.86 -16.76 -19.64
C PRO A 145 -1.43 -16.49 -20.08
N ASP A 146 -1.21 -15.53 -20.98
CA ASP A 146 0.11 -15.09 -21.43
C ASP A 146 0.58 -13.80 -20.71
N GLY A 147 -0.22 -13.29 -19.78
CA GLY A 147 0.07 -12.05 -19.04
C GLY A 147 0.94 -12.29 -17.81
N GLU A 148 1.73 -11.27 -17.43
CA GLU A 148 2.72 -11.33 -16.34
C GLU A 148 2.09 -11.69 -14.99
N PHE A 149 0.84 -11.27 -14.73
CA PHE A 149 0.17 -11.49 -13.45
C PHE A 149 -0.92 -12.57 -13.53
N TYR A 150 -0.84 -13.50 -14.49
CA TYR A 150 -1.83 -14.57 -14.60
C TYR A 150 -1.91 -15.44 -13.34
N ASP A 151 -0.76 -15.82 -12.80
CA ASP A 151 -0.68 -16.65 -11.58
C ASP A 151 -1.01 -15.85 -10.32
N TYR A 152 -0.92 -14.54 -10.39
CA TYR A 152 -1.19 -13.59 -9.27
C TYR A 152 -2.50 -12.80 -9.48
N LYS A 153 -3.37 -13.21 -10.39
CA LYS A 153 -4.58 -12.46 -10.77
C LYS A 153 -5.51 -12.15 -9.60
N ASP A 154 -5.62 -13.06 -8.66
CA ASP A 154 -6.49 -12.91 -7.48
C ASP A 154 -5.97 -11.83 -6.52
N TYR A 155 -4.67 -11.54 -6.53
CA TYR A 155 -4.02 -10.46 -5.78
C TYR A 155 -3.94 -9.16 -6.57
N TYR A 156 -3.84 -9.26 -7.91
CA TYR A 156 -3.78 -8.11 -8.80
C TYR A 156 -5.14 -7.43 -8.99
N GLU A 157 -6.24 -8.17 -8.81
CA GLU A 157 -7.58 -7.62 -8.89
C GLU A 157 -7.89 -6.74 -7.69
N VAL A 158 -8.26 -5.47 -7.96
CA VAL A 158 -8.66 -4.53 -6.91
C VAL A 158 -10.12 -4.75 -6.58
N THR A 159 -10.38 -5.49 -5.51
CA THR A 159 -11.71 -5.67 -4.94
C THR A 159 -11.89 -4.73 -3.74
N ILE A 160 -12.96 -3.94 -3.73
CA ILE A 160 -13.27 -3.02 -2.62
C ILE A 160 -14.35 -3.66 -1.76
N HIS A 161 -14.06 -3.83 -0.48
CA HIS A 161 -14.96 -4.40 0.51
C HIS A 161 -15.67 -3.33 1.35
N GLU A 162 -16.72 -3.70 2.07
CA GLU A 162 -17.56 -2.78 2.84
C GLU A 162 -16.76 -1.98 3.89
N ASN A 163 -15.74 -2.60 4.49
CA ASN A 163 -14.94 -1.99 5.55
C ASN A 163 -13.69 -1.24 5.03
N ASP A 164 -13.48 -1.21 3.72
CA ASP A 164 -12.34 -0.50 3.13
C ASP A 164 -12.63 1.00 3.09
N GLU A 165 -11.58 1.79 3.29
CA GLU A 165 -11.71 3.24 3.34
C GLU A 165 -10.62 3.92 2.49
N ILE A 166 -10.95 5.13 2.02
CA ILE A 166 -9.97 6.06 1.42
C ILE A 166 -9.54 7.06 2.49
N TYR A 167 -8.25 7.38 2.56
CA TYR A 167 -7.73 8.39 3.47
C TYR A 167 -8.34 9.77 3.22
N ARG A 168 -8.77 10.41 4.31
CA ARG A 168 -9.20 11.81 4.33
C ARG A 168 -8.11 12.66 4.96
N TYR A 169 -7.66 13.67 4.22
CA TYR A 169 -6.63 14.56 4.74
C TYR A 169 -7.14 15.37 5.95
N ASN A 170 -6.45 15.21 7.07
CA ASN A 170 -6.67 15.98 8.29
C ASN A 170 -5.33 16.40 8.88
N PRO A 171 -4.92 17.68 8.75
CA PRO A 171 -3.59 18.13 9.17
C PRO A 171 -3.35 17.99 10.68
N LYS A 172 -4.39 18.12 11.52
CA LYS A 172 -4.26 17.94 12.97
C LYS A 172 -3.96 16.48 13.33
N MET A 173 -4.68 15.55 12.71
CA MET A 173 -4.44 14.12 12.91
C MET A 173 -3.09 13.71 12.33
N THR A 174 -2.69 14.23 11.18
CA THR A 174 -1.37 13.95 10.60
C THR A 174 -0.24 14.32 11.57
N ILE A 175 -0.31 15.49 12.20
CA ILE A 175 0.69 15.93 13.19
C ILE A 175 0.69 14.98 14.41
N LEU A 176 -0.49 14.65 14.94
CA LEU A 176 -0.63 13.80 16.12
C LEU A 176 -0.12 12.37 15.84
N LEU A 177 -0.49 11.77 14.71
CA LEU A 177 -0.04 10.42 14.34
C LEU A 177 1.47 10.37 14.13
N ASN A 178 2.08 11.41 13.54
CA ASN A 178 3.52 11.50 13.36
C ASN A 178 4.25 11.64 14.71
N ASP A 179 3.70 12.38 15.68
CA ASP A 179 4.26 12.49 17.04
C ASP A 179 4.22 11.12 17.74
N TYR A 180 3.09 10.45 17.73
CA TYR A 180 2.96 9.10 18.29
C TYR A 180 3.88 8.08 17.60
N TRP A 181 3.99 8.14 16.28
CA TRP A 181 4.88 7.27 15.51
C TRP A 181 6.36 7.48 15.89
N THR A 182 6.74 8.73 16.09
CA THR A 182 8.09 9.07 16.57
C THR A 182 8.35 8.48 17.94
N ARG A 183 7.40 8.60 18.87
CA ARG A 183 7.50 8.00 20.21
C ARG A 183 7.61 6.48 20.15
N LEU A 184 6.80 5.83 19.30
CA LEU A 184 6.88 4.38 19.09
C LEU A 184 8.27 3.93 18.62
N LYS A 185 8.94 4.70 17.78
CA LYS A 185 10.29 4.35 17.31
C LYS A 185 11.40 4.60 18.33
N LEU A 186 11.16 5.48 19.28
CA LEU A 186 12.14 5.85 20.32
C LEU A 186 11.98 5.07 21.64
N SER A 187 10.86 4.39 21.85
CA SER A 187 10.54 3.65 23.09
C SER A 187 11.17 2.27 23.21
#